data_1334cc6f314e1be99c1504a6f43eed49
#
_entry.id   1334cc6f314e1be99c1504a6f43eed49
#
_cell.length_a   1.000
_cell.length_b   1.000
_cell.length_c   1.000
_cell.angle_alpha   90.00
_cell.angle_beta   90.00
_cell.angle_gamma   90.00
#
_symmetry.space_group_name_H-M   'P 1'
#
loop_
_entity.id
_entity.type
_entity.pdbx_description
1 polymer ?
#
loop_
_entity_poly.entity_id
_entity_poly.type
_entity_poly.pdbx_seq_one_letter_code
_entity_poly.pdbx_strand_id
1 'polypeptide(L)'
;PRVEVKSRRVGGATYQVPLEVSGNRQESLAIRWLVNFARARKGTPMHVALSNEIRDAAANSGSAVRRRDEMHKMAQENRAFAHFRW
;
A
#
# COMPACT_ATOMS: atom_id res chain seq x y z
N PRO A 1 4.36 2.18 -2.45
CA PRO A 1 3.93 1.49 -3.66
C PRO A 1 4.04 2.37 -4.88
N ARG A 2 4.37 1.78 -6.02
CA ARG A 2 4.47 2.52 -7.29
C ARG A 2 3.10 2.77 -7.92
N VAL A 3 2.14 1.91 -7.60
CA VAL A 3 0.76 2.00 -8.09
C VAL A 3 -0.19 1.75 -6.95
N GLU A 4 -1.39 2.32 -7.05
CA GLU A 4 -2.49 2.04 -6.13
C GLU A 4 -3.75 1.80 -6.92
N VAL A 5 -4.81 1.37 -6.24
CA VAL A 5 -6.09 1.07 -6.87
C VAL A 5 -7.15 1.93 -6.21
N LYS A 6 -7.94 2.63 -7.05
CA LYS A 6 -9.08 3.42 -6.58
C LYS A 6 -10.36 2.93 -7.22
N SER A 7 -11.45 2.94 -6.47
CA SER A 7 -12.75 2.58 -6.99
C SER A 7 -13.31 3.70 -7.87
N ARG A 8 -13.90 3.34 -9.00
CA ARG A 8 -14.61 4.26 -9.86
C ARG A 8 -15.92 3.62 -10.32
N ARG A 9 -17.00 4.38 -10.27
CA ARG A 9 -18.30 3.94 -10.78
C ARG A 9 -18.46 4.36 -12.23
N VAL A 10 -18.74 3.38 -13.09
CA VAL A 10 -18.99 3.62 -14.51
C VAL A 10 -20.21 2.79 -14.88
N GLY A 11 -21.28 3.45 -15.36
CA GLY A 11 -22.49 2.77 -15.81
C GLY A 11 -23.14 1.89 -14.76
N GLY A 12 -23.07 2.28 -13.48
CA GLY A 12 -23.65 1.51 -12.37
C GLY A 12 -22.75 0.40 -11.83
N ALA A 13 -21.64 0.10 -12.49
CA ALA A 13 -20.66 -0.87 -12.02
C ALA A 13 -19.51 -0.15 -11.33
N THR A 14 -18.91 -0.80 -10.33
CA THR A 14 -17.74 -0.28 -9.62
C THR A 14 -16.50 -1.04 -10.08
N TYR A 15 -15.50 -0.29 -10.53
CA TYR A 15 -14.22 -0.85 -10.98
C TYR A 15 -13.09 -0.38 -10.08
N GLN A 16 -12.14 -1.28 -9.86
CA GLN A 16 -10.88 -0.95 -9.17
C GLN A 16 -9.88 -0.50 -10.23
N VAL A 17 -9.62 0.81 -10.29
CA VAL A 17 -8.79 1.41 -11.34
C VAL A 17 -7.38 1.62 -10.83
N PRO A 18 -6.35 1.05 -11.49
CA PRO A 18 -4.96 1.27 -11.10
C PRO A 18 -4.50 2.67 -11.49
N LEU A 19 -3.78 3.32 -10.58
CA LEU A 19 -3.23 4.66 -10.76
C LEU A 19 -1.77 4.68 -10.34
N GLU A 20 -0.95 5.39 -11.09
CA GLU A 20 0.43 5.64 -10.69
C GLU A 20 0.46 6.53 -9.46
N VAL A 21 1.42 6.28 -8.58
CA VAL A 21 1.58 7.03 -7.34
C VAL A 21 2.82 7.93 -7.47
N SER A 22 2.65 9.21 -7.19
CA SER A 22 3.77 10.16 -7.20
C SER A 22 4.80 9.78 -6.13
N GLY A 23 6.05 10.21 -6.32
CA GLY A 23 7.12 9.92 -5.37
C GLY A 23 6.81 10.39 -3.95
N ASN A 24 6.25 11.59 -3.80
CA ASN A 24 5.87 12.12 -2.49
C ASN A 24 4.80 11.27 -1.81
N ARG A 25 3.82 10.83 -2.57
CA ARG A 25 2.76 9.98 -2.03
C ARG A 25 3.28 8.57 -1.71
N GLN A 26 4.19 8.05 -2.52
CA GLN A 26 4.83 6.76 -2.22
C GLN A 26 5.48 6.78 -0.85
N GLU A 27 6.23 7.83 -0.56
CA GLU A 27 6.89 8.01 0.72
C GLU A 27 5.89 8.15 1.87
N SER A 28 4.86 8.97 1.67
CA SER A 28 3.80 9.18 2.67
C SER A 28 3.07 7.89 3.00
N LEU A 29 2.75 7.10 1.99
CA LEU A 29 2.08 5.81 2.18
C LEU A 29 2.97 4.81 2.91
N ALA A 30 4.24 4.76 2.55
CA ALA A 30 5.20 3.85 3.19
C ALA A 30 5.33 4.17 4.68
N ILE A 31 5.47 5.44 5.03
CA ILE A 31 5.57 5.88 6.43
C ILE A 31 4.28 5.53 7.18
N ARG A 32 3.14 5.83 6.59
CA ARG A 32 1.82 5.54 7.20
C ARG A 32 1.67 4.04 7.48
N TRP A 33 2.03 3.20 6.54
CA TRP A 33 1.91 1.76 6.71
C TRP A 33 2.84 1.25 7.80
N LEU A 34 4.09 1.71 7.84
CA LEU A 34 5.03 1.33 8.88
C LEU A 34 4.50 1.70 10.27
N VAL A 35 3.98 2.93 10.42
CA VAL A 35 3.43 3.40 11.69
C VAL A 35 2.20 2.60 12.09
N ASN A 36 1.27 2.37 11.17
CA ASN A 36 0.04 1.65 11.46
C ASN A 36 0.30 0.19 11.83
N PHE A 37 1.20 -0.47 11.13
CA PHE A 37 1.55 -1.84 11.47
C PHE A 37 2.31 -1.93 12.79
N ALA A 38 3.14 -0.95 13.10
CA ALA A 38 3.82 -0.88 14.40
C ALA A 38 2.79 -0.73 15.53
N ARG A 39 1.78 0.12 15.36
CA ARG A 39 0.70 0.30 16.33
C ARG A 39 -0.11 -0.97 16.56
N ALA A 40 -0.21 -1.81 15.54
CA ALA A 40 -0.96 -3.07 15.64
C ALA A 40 -0.22 -4.14 16.45
N ARG A 41 1.05 -3.97 16.76
CA ARG A 41 1.83 -4.89 17.59
C ARG A 41 1.50 -4.63 19.06
N LYS A 42 0.57 -5.39 19.60
CA LYS A 42 0.15 -5.26 21.00
C LYS A 42 1.22 -5.79 21.93
N GLY A 43 1.37 -5.13 23.10
CA GLY A 43 2.32 -5.55 24.12
C GLY A 43 3.78 -5.17 23.82
N THR A 44 4.00 -4.42 22.76
CA THR A 44 5.36 -3.97 22.37
C THR A 44 5.41 -2.44 22.38
N PRO A 45 6.40 -1.82 23.05
CA PRO A 45 6.55 -0.37 23.01
C PRO A 45 6.70 0.13 21.56
N MET A 46 6.16 1.33 21.28
CA MET A 46 6.12 1.85 19.91
C MET A 46 7.51 1.96 19.28
N HIS A 47 8.51 2.39 20.01
CA HIS A 47 9.88 2.53 19.49
C HIS A 47 10.48 1.18 19.08
N VAL A 48 10.14 0.10 19.78
CA VAL A 48 10.57 -1.26 19.43
C VAL A 48 9.78 -1.77 18.25
N ALA A 49 8.46 -1.60 18.29
CA ALA A 49 7.57 -2.06 17.21
C ALA A 49 7.92 -1.40 15.88
N LEU A 50 8.11 -0.08 15.88
CA LEU A 50 8.45 0.67 14.68
C LEU A 50 9.84 0.29 14.17
N SER A 51 10.80 0.11 15.06
CA SER A 51 12.16 -0.33 14.70
C SER A 51 12.11 -1.69 14.00
N ASN A 52 11.29 -2.62 14.50
CA ASN A 52 11.14 -3.94 13.90
C ASN A 52 10.49 -3.85 12.53
N GLU A 53 9.45 -2.99 12.37
CA GLU A 53 8.80 -2.79 11.07
C GLU A 53 9.77 -2.24 10.04
N ILE A 54 10.58 -1.26 10.42
CA ILE A 54 11.56 -0.66 9.52
C ILE A 54 12.63 -1.69 9.13
N ARG A 55 13.09 -2.46 10.09
CA ARG A 55 14.11 -3.50 9.87
C ARG A 55 13.60 -4.59 8.93
N ASP A 56 12.37 -5.04 9.15
CA ASP A 56 11.73 -6.04 8.28
C ASP A 56 11.57 -5.51 6.86
N ALA A 57 11.11 -4.27 6.72
CA ALA A 57 10.94 -3.64 5.41
C ALA A 57 12.26 -3.48 4.67
N ALA A 58 13.33 -3.13 5.38
CA ALA A 58 14.67 -3.01 4.80
C ALA A 58 15.17 -4.37 4.28
N ALA A 59 14.75 -5.45 4.91
CA ALA A 59 15.05 -6.83 4.48
C ALA A 59 14.04 -7.36 3.44
N ASN A 60 13.19 -6.49 2.90
CA ASN A 60 12.15 -6.83 1.94
C ASN A 60 11.15 -7.88 2.49
N SER A 61 10.79 -7.73 3.75
CA SER A 61 9.84 -8.61 4.45
C SER A 61 8.94 -7.79 5.37
N GLY A 62 8.00 -8.45 6.03
CA GLY A 62 7.11 -7.83 6.98
C GLY A 62 5.81 -7.32 6.39
N SER A 63 4.99 -6.70 7.23
CA SER A 63 3.61 -6.32 6.88
C SER A 63 3.55 -5.21 5.85
N ALA A 64 4.44 -4.21 5.94
CA ALA A 64 4.46 -3.10 4.99
C ALA A 64 4.81 -3.57 3.58
N VAL A 65 5.81 -4.44 3.46
CA VAL A 65 6.20 -5.03 2.16
C VAL A 65 5.06 -5.89 1.61
N ARG A 66 4.42 -6.67 2.46
CA ARG A 66 3.28 -7.49 2.07
C ARG A 66 2.13 -6.63 1.55
N ARG A 67 1.86 -5.52 2.21
CA ARG A 67 0.82 -4.56 1.79
C ARG A 67 1.17 -3.95 0.43
N ARG A 68 2.43 -3.57 0.22
CA ARG A 68 2.91 -3.06 -1.08
C ARG A 68 2.67 -4.08 -2.18
N ASP A 69 3.07 -5.32 -1.92
CA ASP A 69 2.98 -6.39 -2.92
C ASP A 69 1.53 -6.72 -3.25
N GLU A 70 0.64 -6.71 -2.26
CA GLU A 70 -0.80 -6.88 -2.48
C GLU A 70 -1.37 -5.76 -3.35
N MET A 71 -0.96 -4.52 -3.09
CA MET A 71 -1.42 -3.37 -3.87
C MET A 71 -0.94 -3.48 -5.32
N HIS A 72 0.32 -3.86 -5.54
CA HIS A 72 0.87 -4.06 -6.88
C HIS A 72 0.15 -5.20 -7.61
N LYS A 73 -0.17 -6.27 -6.89
CA LYS A 73 -0.91 -7.40 -7.44
C LYS A 73 -2.31 -6.99 -7.87
N MET A 74 -3.02 -6.24 -7.03
CA MET A 74 -4.36 -5.73 -7.35
C MET A 74 -4.33 -4.83 -8.58
N ALA A 75 -3.34 -3.95 -8.67
CA ALA A 75 -3.18 -3.08 -9.83
C ALA A 75 -2.90 -3.88 -11.11
N GLN A 76 -2.11 -4.93 -11.01
CA GLN A 76 -1.80 -5.82 -12.14
C GLN A 76 -3.05 -6.58 -12.59
N GLU A 77 -3.82 -7.10 -11.66
CA GLU A 77 -5.07 -7.81 -11.96
C GLU A 77 -6.11 -6.91 -12.62
N ASN A 78 -6.10 -5.61 -12.27
CA ASN A 78 -7.06 -4.64 -12.79
C ASN A 78 -6.48 -3.74 -13.88
N ARG A 79 -5.36 -4.12 -14.47
CA ARG A 79 -4.66 -3.32 -15.48
C ARG A 79 -5.56 -2.97 -16.67
N ALA A 80 -6.47 -3.84 -17.02
CA ALA A 80 -7.41 -3.63 -18.13
C ALA A 80 -8.33 -2.42 -17.91
N PHE A 81 -8.51 -1.98 -16.65
CA PHE A 81 -9.37 -0.86 -16.31
C PHE A 81 -8.62 0.47 -16.23
N ALA A 82 -7.35 0.50 -16.59
CA ALA A 82 -6.55 1.72 -16.54
C ALA A 82 -7.14 2.85 -17.38
N HIS A 83 -7.86 2.53 -18.45
CA HIS A 83 -8.52 3.52 -19.31
C HIS A 83 -9.69 4.25 -18.62
N PHE A 84 -10.13 3.78 -17.45
CA PHE A 84 -11.15 4.47 -16.66
C PHE A 84 -10.56 5.51 -15.70
N ARG A 85 -9.27 5.79 -15.78
CA ARG A 85 -8.62 6.77 -14.90
C ARG A 85 -9.26 8.15 -15.00
N TRP A 86 -9.28 8.83 -13.85
CA TRP A 86 -9.76 10.21 -13.76
C TRP A 86 -8.83 11.21 -14.43
#